data_6584c1fdde354748a08e532aacb41a6e
#
_entry.id   6584c1fdde354748a08e532aacb41a6e
#
_cell.length_a   1.000
_cell.length_b   1.000
_cell.length_c   1.000
_cell.angle_alpha   90.00
_cell.angle_beta   90.00
_cell.angle_gamma   90.00
#
_symmetry.space_group_name_H-M   'P 1'
#
loop_
_entity.id
_entity.type
_entity.pdbx_description
1 polymer ?
#
loop_
_entity_poly.entity_id
_entity_poly.type
_entity_poly.pdbx_seq_one_letter_code
_entity_poly.pdbx_strand_id
1 'polypeptide(L)'
;RPHPGESPEHRAFIEQVEPRPVDLMGHSRGGHIAFRVAERRPDLLRKLVLAEPGGDIDASLLEPGRPPPPMPLALVMPAVLKNIRSGEIDIALKTFVDGIDGDGAWARLPAAAKQQLRDNVFTLLGQAGEDRKPFTKAQAESIRMPTLLIGGGDTRGSLAAIHRMLAPHIAGSKTIMIE
;
A
#
# COMPACT_ATOMS: atom_id res chain seq x y z
N ARG A 1 -21.43 -14.54 2.86
CA ARG A 1 -20.08 -15.14 2.98
C ARG A 1 -19.09 -14.01 2.78
N PRO A 2 -18.10 -13.80 3.67
CA PRO A 2 -17.06 -12.81 3.45
C PRO A 2 -16.27 -13.17 2.18
N HIS A 3 -15.97 -12.16 1.36
CA HIS A 3 -15.16 -12.33 0.15
C HIS A 3 -13.71 -12.65 0.54
N PRO A 4 -13.03 -13.58 -0.16
CA PRO A 4 -11.61 -13.83 0.03
C PRO A 4 -10.81 -12.54 -0.27
N GLY A 5 -9.90 -12.18 0.60
CA GLY A 5 -9.06 -10.97 0.52
C GLY A 5 -9.48 -9.84 1.47
N GLU A 6 -10.51 -10.01 2.28
CA GLU A 6 -10.79 -9.12 3.40
C GLU A 6 -9.95 -9.55 4.61
N SER A 7 -9.22 -8.60 5.19
CA SER A 7 -8.85 -8.70 6.59
C SER A 7 -10.09 -8.26 7.40
N PRO A 8 -10.90 -9.20 7.90
CA PRO A 8 -12.12 -8.87 8.64
C PRO A 8 -11.82 -8.04 9.88
N GLU A 9 -10.61 -8.13 10.38
CA GLU A 9 -10.13 -7.47 11.59
C GLU A 9 -10.09 -5.94 11.47
N HIS A 10 -9.64 -5.40 10.33
CA HIS A 10 -9.57 -3.93 10.14
C HIS A 10 -10.96 -3.30 10.06
N ARG A 11 -11.91 -3.96 9.41
CA ARG A 11 -13.30 -3.51 9.36
C ARG A 11 -13.93 -3.56 10.75
N ALA A 12 -13.78 -4.70 11.43
CA ALA A 12 -14.30 -4.89 12.78
C ALA A 12 -13.72 -3.87 13.77
N PHE A 13 -12.45 -3.53 13.64
CA PHE A 13 -11.82 -2.49 14.47
C PHE A 13 -12.50 -1.13 14.27
N ILE A 14 -12.66 -0.67 13.01
CA ILE A 14 -13.30 0.64 12.73
C ILE A 14 -14.76 0.63 13.18
N GLU A 15 -15.47 -0.48 13.05
CA GLU A 15 -16.85 -0.62 13.51
C GLU A 15 -17.00 -0.49 15.03
N GLN A 16 -15.93 -0.72 15.79
CA GLN A 16 -15.90 -0.58 17.26
C GLN A 16 -15.43 0.79 17.74
N VAL A 17 -14.81 1.59 16.86
CA VAL A 17 -14.34 2.94 17.22
C VAL A 17 -15.52 3.91 17.28
N GLU A 18 -15.60 4.69 18.34
CA GLU A 18 -16.54 5.78 18.53
C GLU A 18 -15.78 7.11 18.69
N PRO A 19 -16.26 8.22 18.13
CA PRO A 19 -17.46 8.37 17.30
C PRO A 19 -17.22 7.98 15.84
N ARG A 20 -18.27 7.56 15.14
CA ARG A 20 -18.26 7.30 13.70
C ARG A 20 -19.05 8.39 12.97
N PRO A 21 -18.74 8.70 11.68
CA PRO A 21 -17.64 8.17 10.86
C PRO A 21 -16.26 8.71 11.27
N VAL A 22 -15.18 7.95 10.96
CA VAL A 22 -13.79 8.30 11.31
C VAL A 22 -13.03 8.94 10.15
N ASP A 23 -11.95 9.65 10.45
CA ASP A 23 -10.91 9.99 9.46
C ASP A 23 -9.89 8.84 9.43
N LEU A 24 -9.67 8.24 8.26
CA LEU A 24 -8.79 7.09 8.09
C LEU A 24 -7.56 7.48 7.28
N MET A 25 -6.38 7.19 7.81
CA MET A 25 -5.11 7.31 7.08
C MET A 25 -4.45 5.93 6.96
N GLY A 26 -3.95 5.65 5.76
CA GLY A 26 -3.13 4.46 5.51
C GLY A 26 -1.90 4.78 4.68
N HIS A 27 -0.75 4.19 5.07
CA HIS A 27 0.52 4.27 4.34
C HIS A 27 0.88 2.92 3.75
N SER A 28 1.42 2.91 2.55
CA SER A 28 1.89 1.69 1.86
C SER A 28 0.81 0.59 1.87
N ARG A 29 1.07 -0.59 2.45
CA ARG A 29 0.08 -1.65 2.61
C ARG A 29 -1.17 -1.17 3.38
N GLY A 30 -1.00 -0.35 4.42
CA GLY A 30 -2.11 0.29 5.13
C GLY A 30 -2.93 1.21 4.22
N GLY A 31 -2.31 1.86 3.25
CA GLY A 31 -2.98 2.64 2.21
C GLY A 31 -3.87 1.77 1.31
N HIS A 32 -3.41 0.58 0.93
CA HIS A 32 -4.25 -0.38 0.22
C HIS A 32 -5.48 -0.78 1.05
N ILE A 33 -5.27 -1.12 2.33
CA ILE A 33 -6.36 -1.49 3.24
C ILE A 33 -7.35 -0.33 3.40
N ALA A 34 -6.87 0.89 3.63
CA ALA A 34 -7.71 2.08 3.77
C ALA A 34 -8.56 2.34 2.52
N PHE A 35 -7.98 2.16 1.33
CA PHE A 35 -8.71 2.24 0.06
C PHE A 35 -9.82 1.18 -0.01
N ARG A 36 -9.55 -0.07 0.40
CA ARG A 36 -10.57 -1.14 0.41
C ARG A 36 -11.71 -0.87 1.40
N VAL A 37 -11.41 -0.27 2.55
CA VAL A 37 -12.45 0.18 3.49
C VAL A 37 -13.29 1.28 2.84
N ALA A 38 -12.65 2.27 2.22
CA ALA A 38 -13.36 3.38 1.56
C ALA A 38 -14.26 2.92 0.40
N GLU A 39 -13.82 1.92 -0.37
CA GLU A 39 -14.60 1.31 -1.45
C GLU A 39 -15.85 0.57 -0.91
N ARG A 40 -15.66 -0.23 0.15
CA ARG A 40 -16.69 -1.19 0.59
C ARG A 40 -17.59 -0.67 1.69
N ARG A 41 -17.07 0.20 2.53
CA ARG A 41 -17.77 0.76 3.69
C ARG A 41 -17.56 2.28 3.77
N PRO A 42 -17.98 3.02 2.74
CA PRO A 42 -17.87 4.49 2.73
C PRO A 42 -18.62 5.13 3.90
N ASP A 43 -19.63 4.46 4.44
CA ASP A 43 -20.40 4.88 5.61
C ASP A 43 -19.58 5.01 6.89
N LEU A 44 -18.46 4.31 6.99
CA LEU A 44 -17.56 4.38 8.15
C LEU A 44 -16.57 5.55 8.09
N LEU A 45 -16.42 6.20 6.94
CA LEU A 45 -15.35 7.17 6.70
C LEU A 45 -15.89 8.58 6.47
N ARG A 46 -15.37 9.54 7.23
CA ARG A 46 -15.56 10.97 7.01
C ARG A 46 -14.55 11.54 6.01
N LYS A 47 -13.28 11.14 6.13
CA LYS A 47 -12.18 11.53 5.24
C LYS A 47 -11.22 10.37 5.05
N LEU A 48 -10.51 10.39 3.93
CA LEU A 48 -9.49 9.38 3.58
C LEU A 48 -8.15 10.05 3.29
N VAL A 49 -7.07 9.49 3.85
CA VAL A 49 -5.70 9.86 3.48
C VAL A 49 -4.96 8.62 3.01
N LEU A 50 -4.45 8.67 1.79
CA LEU A 50 -3.66 7.61 1.15
C LEU A 50 -2.23 8.11 0.98
N ALA A 51 -1.33 7.69 1.87
CA ALA A 51 0.09 8.00 1.77
C ALA A 51 0.79 6.84 1.04
N GLU A 52 1.22 7.10 -0.20
CA GLU A 52 1.91 6.11 -1.05
C GLU A 52 1.28 4.72 -0.99
N PRO A 53 -0.01 4.57 -1.35
CA PRO A 53 -0.72 3.30 -1.21
C PRO A 53 -0.02 2.22 -2.03
N GLY A 54 0.38 1.13 -1.37
CA GLY A 54 1.02 -0.01 -2.02
C GLY A 54 0.00 -0.97 -2.63
N GLY A 55 0.36 -1.66 -3.69
CA GLY A 55 -0.49 -2.65 -4.34
C GLY A 55 -0.17 -2.78 -5.83
N ASP A 56 -1.06 -3.44 -6.54
CA ASP A 56 -0.98 -3.61 -7.98
C ASP A 56 -2.02 -2.73 -8.69
N ILE A 57 -1.79 -2.45 -9.96
CA ILE A 57 -2.65 -1.64 -10.82
C ILE A 57 -3.30 -2.55 -11.85
N ASP A 58 -4.61 -2.46 -11.98
CA ASP A 58 -5.37 -3.10 -13.05
C ASP A 58 -5.18 -2.36 -14.38
N ALA A 59 -5.35 -3.09 -15.48
CA ALA A 59 -5.25 -2.54 -16.82
C ALA A 59 -6.20 -1.35 -17.09
N SER A 60 -7.31 -1.25 -16.37
CA SER A 60 -8.25 -0.13 -16.49
C SER A 60 -7.69 1.23 -16.06
N LEU A 61 -6.62 1.25 -15.27
CA LEU A 61 -5.91 2.45 -14.85
C LEU A 61 -4.75 2.81 -15.78
N LEU A 62 -4.39 1.93 -16.73
CA LEU A 62 -3.30 2.19 -17.66
C LEU A 62 -3.76 3.07 -18.83
N GLU A 63 -2.92 3.99 -19.24
CA GLU A 63 -3.10 4.71 -20.50
C GLU A 63 -2.99 3.73 -21.69
N PRO A 64 -3.85 3.81 -22.68
CA PRO A 64 -3.78 2.96 -23.86
C PRO A 64 -2.37 2.99 -24.49
N GLY A 65 -1.80 1.82 -24.73
CA GLY A 65 -0.47 1.67 -25.33
C GLY A 65 0.71 1.89 -24.38
N ARG A 66 0.48 2.20 -23.11
CA ARG A 66 1.54 2.31 -22.11
C ARG A 66 1.73 0.99 -21.35
N PRO A 67 2.95 0.48 -21.25
CA PRO A 67 3.19 -0.72 -20.46
C PRO A 67 2.92 -0.46 -18.98
N PRO A 68 2.55 -1.50 -18.19
CA PRO A 68 2.41 -1.35 -16.76
C PRO A 68 3.75 -0.90 -16.13
N PRO A 69 3.69 -0.12 -15.04
CA PRO A 69 4.89 0.28 -14.34
C PRO A 69 5.64 -0.95 -13.80
N PRO A 70 6.96 -0.90 -13.73
CA PRO A 70 7.72 -1.99 -13.14
C PRO A 70 7.29 -2.20 -11.69
N MET A 71 7.16 -3.48 -11.30
CA MET A 71 6.80 -3.91 -9.94
C MET A 71 8.00 -4.62 -9.28
N PRO A 72 9.06 -3.88 -8.90
CA PRO A 72 10.31 -4.49 -8.42
C PRO A 72 10.07 -5.38 -7.21
N LEU A 73 9.15 -5.00 -6.33
CA LEU A 73 8.83 -5.77 -5.12
C LEU A 73 8.31 -7.18 -5.45
N ALA A 74 7.48 -7.31 -6.48
CA ALA A 74 6.97 -8.63 -6.90
C ALA A 74 8.11 -9.57 -7.33
N LEU A 75 9.16 -9.01 -7.93
CA LEU A 75 10.32 -9.79 -8.37
C LEU A 75 11.20 -10.26 -7.22
N VAL A 76 11.34 -9.47 -6.15
CA VAL A 76 12.23 -9.79 -5.03
C VAL A 76 11.53 -10.56 -3.91
N MET A 77 10.21 -10.50 -3.80
CA MET A 77 9.45 -11.15 -2.72
C MET A 77 9.74 -12.65 -2.55
N PRO A 78 9.86 -13.48 -3.59
CA PRO A 78 10.20 -14.89 -3.41
C PRO A 78 11.53 -15.11 -2.65
N ALA A 79 12.56 -14.30 -2.96
CA ALA A 79 13.84 -14.35 -2.27
C ALA A 79 13.72 -13.84 -0.83
N VAL A 80 12.98 -12.76 -0.60
CA VAL A 80 12.69 -12.22 0.74
C VAL A 80 12.07 -13.28 1.63
N LEU A 81 11.00 -13.93 1.15
CA LEU A 81 10.28 -14.95 1.92
C LEU A 81 11.14 -16.18 2.20
N LYS A 82 11.95 -16.61 1.24
CA LYS A 82 12.91 -17.69 1.42
C LYS A 82 13.88 -17.35 2.54
N ASN A 83 14.50 -16.18 2.49
CA ASN A 83 15.50 -15.75 3.47
C ASN A 83 14.90 -15.61 4.88
N ILE A 84 13.66 -15.10 5.01
CA ILE A 84 12.97 -15.07 6.31
C ILE A 84 12.80 -16.48 6.87
N ARG A 85 12.36 -17.43 6.05
CA ARG A 85 12.16 -18.83 6.49
C ARG A 85 13.45 -19.54 6.86
N SER A 86 14.58 -19.15 6.28
CA SER A 86 15.91 -19.69 6.62
C SER A 86 16.60 -18.95 7.77
N GLY A 87 15.96 -17.91 8.35
CA GLY A 87 16.53 -17.12 9.43
C GLY A 87 17.51 -16.02 8.99
N GLU A 88 17.70 -15.85 7.68
CA GLU A 88 18.57 -14.82 7.07
C GLU A 88 17.88 -13.44 7.05
N ILE A 89 17.52 -12.95 8.25
CA ILE A 89 16.62 -11.78 8.42
C ILE A 89 17.17 -10.51 7.77
N ASP A 90 18.44 -10.19 8.01
CA ASP A 90 19.04 -8.97 7.46
C ASP A 90 19.21 -9.01 5.94
N ILE A 91 19.44 -10.20 5.37
CA ILE A 91 19.48 -10.40 3.92
C ILE A 91 18.08 -10.19 3.34
N ALA A 92 17.05 -10.75 3.98
CA ALA A 92 15.67 -10.56 3.59
C ALA A 92 15.26 -9.09 3.60
N LEU A 93 15.54 -8.39 4.71
CA LEU A 93 15.18 -6.98 4.87
C LEU A 93 15.96 -6.07 3.91
N LYS A 94 17.24 -6.35 3.69
CA LYS A 94 18.01 -5.64 2.67
C LYS A 94 17.38 -5.80 1.28
N THR A 95 17.07 -7.03 0.90
CA THR A 95 16.43 -7.32 -0.40
C THR A 95 15.07 -6.63 -0.53
N PHE A 96 14.29 -6.61 0.54
CA PHE A 96 12.98 -5.97 0.58
C PHE A 96 13.08 -4.45 0.43
N VAL A 97 13.91 -3.79 1.27
CA VAL A 97 14.06 -2.33 1.28
C VAL A 97 14.68 -1.83 -0.01
N ASP A 98 15.77 -2.46 -0.46
CA ASP A 98 16.42 -2.08 -1.72
C ASP A 98 15.50 -2.31 -2.93
N GLY A 99 14.60 -3.31 -2.84
CA GLY A 99 13.59 -3.55 -3.88
C GLY A 99 12.50 -2.49 -3.96
N ILE A 100 12.23 -1.74 -2.89
CA ILE A 100 11.25 -0.66 -2.85
C ILE A 100 11.90 0.68 -3.19
N ASP A 101 13.01 1.00 -2.49
CA ASP A 101 13.59 2.33 -2.43
C ASP A 101 14.90 2.45 -3.25
N GLY A 102 15.27 1.38 -3.94
CA GLY A 102 16.46 1.30 -4.77
C GLY A 102 17.70 0.84 -4.02
N ASP A 103 18.72 0.47 -4.80
CA ASP A 103 19.97 -0.10 -4.31
C ASP A 103 20.62 0.76 -3.20
N GLY A 104 21.03 0.10 -2.12
CA GLY A 104 21.69 0.71 -0.98
C GLY A 104 20.77 1.43 -0.01
N ALA A 105 19.45 1.43 -0.23
CA ALA A 105 18.48 2.04 0.68
C ALA A 105 18.57 1.44 2.09
N TRP A 106 18.68 0.11 2.20
CA TRP A 106 18.92 -0.56 3.48
C TRP A 106 20.16 -0.02 4.22
N ALA A 107 21.24 0.21 3.51
CA ALA A 107 22.48 0.69 4.14
C ALA A 107 22.28 2.09 4.78
N ARG A 108 21.49 2.94 4.13
CA ARG A 108 21.21 4.32 4.57
C ARG A 108 20.25 4.41 5.75
N LEU A 109 19.48 3.36 6.06
CA LEU A 109 18.52 3.39 7.17
C LEU A 109 19.22 3.56 8.52
N PRO A 110 18.67 4.39 9.42
CA PRO A 110 19.10 4.47 10.81
C PRO A 110 18.95 3.13 11.54
N ALA A 111 19.79 2.90 12.54
CA ALA A 111 19.77 1.65 13.32
C ALA A 111 18.38 1.36 13.94
N ALA A 112 17.70 2.39 14.45
CA ALA A 112 16.36 2.25 15.01
C ALA A 112 15.33 1.78 13.98
N ALA A 113 15.37 2.31 12.75
CA ALA A 113 14.48 1.87 11.65
C ALA A 113 14.78 0.41 11.26
N LYS A 114 16.06 0.03 11.17
CA LYS A 114 16.45 -1.37 10.93
C LYS A 114 15.92 -2.31 12.02
N GLN A 115 16.00 -1.89 13.29
CA GLN A 115 15.48 -2.70 14.39
C GLN A 115 13.96 -2.86 14.30
N GLN A 116 13.23 -1.77 14.05
CA GLN A 116 11.79 -1.84 13.86
C GLN A 116 11.39 -2.80 12.72
N LEU A 117 12.14 -2.80 11.62
CA LEU A 117 11.91 -3.74 10.52
C LEU A 117 12.17 -5.19 10.94
N ARG A 118 13.24 -5.46 11.72
CA ARG A 118 13.52 -6.80 12.27
C ARG A 118 12.38 -7.29 13.17
N ASP A 119 11.90 -6.44 14.05
CA ASP A 119 10.83 -6.78 15.00
C ASP A 119 9.52 -7.15 14.30
N ASN A 120 9.32 -6.61 13.07
CA ASN A 120 8.10 -6.82 12.29
C ASN A 120 8.28 -7.74 11.08
N VAL A 121 9.45 -8.32 10.86
CA VAL A 121 9.79 -9.05 9.63
C VAL A 121 8.82 -10.19 9.29
N PHE A 122 8.33 -10.90 10.30
CA PHE A 122 7.42 -12.04 10.11
C PHE A 122 6.04 -11.64 9.56
N THR A 123 5.68 -10.36 9.64
CA THR A 123 4.46 -9.87 9.00
C THR A 123 4.50 -10.03 7.47
N LEU A 124 5.70 -10.04 6.87
CA LEU A 124 5.87 -10.27 5.44
C LEU A 124 5.44 -11.69 5.01
N LEU A 125 5.59 -12.68 5.89
CA LEU A 125 5.11 -14.06 5.61
C LEU A 125 3.58 -14.10 5.54
N GLY A 126 2.90 -13.40 6.45
CA GLY A 126 1.45 -13.28 6.43
C GLY A 126 0.95 -12.56 5.17
N GLN A 127 1.62 -11.48 4.80
CA GLN A 127 1.27 -10.71 3.59
C GLN A 127 1.41 -11.49 2.28
N ALA A 128 2.33 -12.45 2.23
CA ALA A 128 2.56 -13.27 1.04
C ALA A 128 1.40 -14.19 0.66
N GLY A 129 0.56 -14.54 1.64
CA GLY A 129 -0.64 -15.36 1.43
C GLY A 129 -1.90 -14.57 1.11
N GLU A 130 -1.83 -13.23 1.08
CA GLU A 130 -2.99 -12.39 0.83
C GLU A 130 -3.31 -12.31 -0.67
N ASP A 131 -4.57 -12.54 -1.01
CA ASP A 131 -5.11 -12.27 -2.34
C ASP A 131 -5.42 -10.76 -2.48
N ARG A 132 -4.36 -9.95 -2.66
CA ARG A 132 -4.49 -8.52 -2.88
C ARG A 132 -5.00 -8.25 -4.29
N LYS A 133 -6.23 -7.80 -4.38
CA LYS A 133 -6.80 -7.36 -5.66
C LYS A 133 -6.13 -6.06 -6.12
N PRO A 134 -5.82 -5.91 -7.42
CA PRO A 134 -5.29 -4.66 -7.95
C PRO A 134 -6.30 -3.52 -7.79
N PHE A 135 -5.80 -2.28 -7.78
CA PHE A 135 -6.64 -1.10 -7.90
C PHE A 135 -7.24 -1.03 -9.30
N THR A 136 -8.54 -0.80 -9.40
CA THR A 136 -9.23 -0.57 -10.68
C THR A 136 -9.75 0.86 -10.79
N LYS A 137 -9.94 1.34 -12.02
CA LYS A 137 -10.53 2.64 -12.30
C LYS A 137 -11.92 2.77 -11.67
N ALA A 138 -12.78 1.78 -11.86
CA ALA A 138 -14.14 1.79 -11.32
C ALA A 138 -14.16 1.91 -9.79
N GLN A 139 -13.23 1.24 -9.10
CA GLN A 139 -13.11 1.35 -7.65
C GLN A 139 -12.62 2.74 -7.22
N ALA A 140 -11.64 3.31 -7.90
CA ALA A 140 -11.18 4.67 -7.62
C ALA A 140 -12.31 5.69 -7.82
N GLU A 141 -13.07 5.56 -8.91
CA GLU A 141 -14.24 6.39 -9.20
C GLU A 141 -15.42 6.20 -8.22
N SER A 142 -15.44 5.11 -7.46
CA SER A 142 -16.45 4.87 -6.42
C SER A 142 -16.18 5.59 -5.11
N ILE A 143 -14.95 6.06 -4.86
CA ILE A 143 -14.58 6.79 -3.65
C ILE A 143 -15.27 8.15 -3.63
N ARG A 144 -16.05 8.46 -2.58
CA ARG A 144 -16.90 9.64 -2.50
C ARG A 144 -16.52 10.62 -1.39
N MET A 145 -15.81 10.15 -0.36
CA MET A 145 -15.39 11.02 0.74
C MET A 145 -14.22 11.91 0.32
N PRO A 146 -14.05 13.09 0.96
CA PRO A 146 -12.86 13.92 0.77
C PRO A 146 -11.59 13.11 0.95
N THR A 147 -10.76 13.07 -0.08
CA THR A 147 -9.57 12.23 -0.13
C THR A 147 -8.32 13.08 -0.37
N LEU A 148 -7.28 12.80 0.42
CA LEU A 148 -5.94 13.34 0.26
C LEU A 148 -4.99 12.20 -0.16
N LEU A 149 -4.28 12.39 -1.26
CA LEU A 149 -3.16 11.53 -1.66
C LEU A 149 -1.84 12.22 -1.29
N ILE A 150 -0.97 11.52 -0.59
CA ILE A 150 0.36 12.01 -0.21
C ILE A 150 1.40 11.14 -0.91
N GLY A 151 2.36 11.76 -1.57
CA GLY A 151 3.52 11.10 -2.20
C GLY A 151 4.82 11.76 -1.77
N GLY A 152 5.93 11.04 -1.88
CA GLY A 152 7.26 11.60 -1.74
C GLY A 152 7.76 12.16 -3.07
N GLY A 153 8.41 13.34 -3.05
CA GLY A 153 8.99 13.97 -4.24
C GLY A 153 10.06 13.10 -4.92
N ASP A 154 10.79 12.35 -4.09
CA ASP A 154 11.84 11.43 -4.55
C ASP A 154 11.36 10.00 -4.77
N THR A 155 10.12 9.68 -4.45
CA THR A 155 9.58 8.33 -4.65
C THR A 155 9.55 7.96 -6.14
N ARG A 156 10.04 6.77 -6.45
CA ARG A 156 10.11 6.22 -7.80
C ARG A 156 9.37 4.88 -7.88
N GLY A 157 9.30 4.30 -9.08
CA GLY A 157 8.73 2.98 -9.29
C GLY A 157 7.23 2.89 -9.09
N SER A 158 6.78 1.76 -8.52
CA SER A 158 5.37 1.42 -8.42
C SER A 158 4.56 2.36 -7.53
N LEU A 159 5.09 2.80 -6.38
CA LEU A 159 4.36 3.69 -5.47
C LEU A 159 4.04 5.03 -6.13
N ALA A 160 5.04 5.65 -6.79
CA ALA A 160 4.82 6.88 -7.55
C ALA A 160 3.83 6.68 -8.71
N ALA A 161 3.86 5.51 -9.36
CA ALA A 161 2.93 5.19 -10.45
C ALA A 161 1.50 5.04 -9.94
N ILE A 162 1.28 4.27 -8.86
CA ILE A 162 -0.04 4.08 -8.24
C ILE A 162 -0.63 5.43 -7.84
N HIS A 163 0.17 6.27 -7.18
CA HIS A 163 -0.25 7.61 -6.77
C HIS A 163 -0.77 8.43 -7.99
N ARG A 164 0.03 8.51 -9.06
CA ARG A 164 -0.34 9.25 -10.28
C ARG A 164 -1.57 8.69 -10.97
N MET A 165 -1.76 7.36 -10.94
CA MET A 165 -2.86 6.70 -11.62
C MET A 165 -4.16 6.75 -10.83
N LEU A 166 -4.11 6.75 -9.50
CA LEU A 166 -5.33 6.84 -8.68
C LEU A 166 -5.88 8.26 -8.60
N ALA A 167 -5.01 9.28 -8.47
CA ALA A 167 -5.41 10.65 -8.21
C ALA A 167 -6.44 11.20 -9.21
N PRO A 168 -6.32 11.03 -10.53
CA PRO A 168 -7.29 11.53 -11.50
C PRO A 168 -8.67 10.90 -11.41
N HIS A 169 -8.77 9.70 -10.83
CA HIS A 169 -10.00 8.91 -10.78
C HIS A 169 -10.74 9.01 -9.45
N ILE A 170 -10.16 9.61 -8.41
CA ILE A 170 -10.85 9.88 -7.15
C ILE A 170 -11.41 11.30 -7.18
N ALA A 171 -12.71 11.41 -7.37
CA ALA A 171 -13.38 12.70 -7.55
C ALA A 171 -13.13 13.65 -6.37
N GLY A 172 -12.67 14.87 -6.66
CA GLY A 172 -12.39 15.88 -5.64
C GLY A 172 -11.19 15.60 -4.74
N SER A 173 -10.36 14.61 -5.06
CA SER A 173 -9.15 14.35 -4.32
C SER A 173 -8.14 15.51 -4.43
N LYS A 174 -7.34 15.67 -3.39
CA LYS A 174 -6.18 16.58 -3.37
C LYS A 174 -4.91 15.74 -3.32
N THR A 175 -3.84 16.28 -3.91
CA THR A 175 -2.50 15.66 -3.91
C THR A 175 -1.50 16.59 -3.26
N ILE A 176 -0.65 16.04 -2.38
CA ILE A 176 0.50 16.72 -1.78
C ILE A 176 1.74 15.86 -2.02
N MET A 177 2.81 16.49 -2.49
CA MET A 177 4.14 15.87 -2.56
C MET A 177 4.99 16.42 -1.43
N ILE A 178 5.62 15.52 -0.67
CA ILE A 178 6.55 15.87 0.43
C ILE A 178 7.97 15.81 -0.13
N GLU A 179 8.71 16.89 -0.01
CA GLU A 179 10.12 16.98 -0.41
C GLU A 179 11.07 16.34 0.61
#